data_f96dc140fd7e64fb07b1d1b32b6af897
#
_entry.id   f96dc140fd7e64fb07b1d1b32b6af897
#
_cell.length_a   1.000
_cell.length_b   1.000
_cell.length_c   1.000
_cell.angle_alpha   90.00
_cell.angle_beta   90.00
_cell.angle_gamma   90.00
#
_symmetry.space_group_name_H-M   'P 1'
#
loop_
_entity.id
_entity.type
_entity.pdbx_description
1 polymer ?
#
loop_
_entity_poly.entity_id
_entity_poly.type
_entity_poly.pdbx_seq_one_letter_code
_entity_poly.pdbx_strand_id
1 'polypeptide(L)'
;MTMRFRIASIFIAAALVLSCGVLAAGHVSLYAQREAVTLEETTLLGDVSAVEGVQVEIHTQLINQLFWDTRYTAGTQPVIHTDYTHYWSEQPSYREWDRDVLRADFCGSMGVTSPEWEEVDQFGMQKPFNDVASRCPAGTENYTERVRLRDYYEYFPIYVSTVDILPDGGSYYLDGSESVEMMMQDFLRSVFRFPVPEDLWVEFTVGKNASGAVTMLGAGPVDDYTWESLGISAVRTEAGLFFTLSPDMRADGTTPDFSHCTVERGLYFLPITLTPYEGEDFSDTENLLTVSLDTEHFRTVCPIDADADRVSLYQSDDGNWLYLLSQQGEEATLTVLSADTGEITSQVTLFTLEDRETQALSRTYLQEGYLIATRSDGAFALVTVDGAGQAEISLAGDFAPAQALECYMDTPVFDYDGERLAFADLAQQFNGCSFFLGVVSAQGMEYLGKYLHNQDLDGIRFNSCSPVENAPLAVRLPEDE
;
A
#
# COMPACT_ATOMS: atom_id res chain seq x y z
N MET A 1 -36.18 -43.82 35.69
CA MET A 1 -34.93 -43.24 35.18
C MET A 1 -33.85 -44.30 35.28
N THR A 2 -33.48 -44.88 34.15
CA THR A 2 -32.64 -46.07 34.08
C THR A 2 -31.21 -45.78 34.53
N MET A 3 -30.52 -46.77 35.17
CA MET A 3 -29.12 -46.70 35.67
C MET A 3 -28.15 -46.11 34.61
N ARG A 4 -28.40 -46.40 33.33
CA ARG A 4 -27.62 -45.86 32.18
C ARG A 4 -27.70 -44.34 32.07
N PHE A 5 -28.83 -43.75 32.37
CA PHE A 5 -29.03 -42.28 32.32
C PHE A 5 -28.24 -41.58 33.44
N ARG A 6 -28.18 -42.18 34.64
CA ARG A 6 -27.42 -41.63 35.76
C ARG A 6 -25.92 -41.67 35.48
N ILE A 7 -25.44 -42.77 34.89
CA ILE A 7 -24.02 -42.90 34.52
C ILE A 7 -23.65 -41.87 33.44
N ALA A 8 -24.42 -41.70 32.41
CA ALA A 8 -24.21 -40.70 31.37
C ALA A 8 -24.15 -39.27 31.95
N SER A 9 -25.10 -38.94 32.87
CA SER A 9 -25.13 -37.62 33.52
C SER A 9 -23.87 -37.34 34.38
N ILE A 10 -23.31 -38.38 35.04
CA ILE A 10 -22.06 -38.26 35.80
C ILE A 10 -20.89 -38.01 34.87
N PHE A 11 -20.81 -38.70 33.73
CA PHE A 11 -19.72 -38.47 32.74
C PHE A 11 -19.81 -37.07 32.12
N ILE A 12 -20.99 -36.57 31.78
CA ILE A 12 -21.20 -35.22 31.27
C ILE A 12 -20.77 -34.18 32.34
N ALA A 13 -21.19 -34.37 33.58
CA ALA A 13 -20.83 -33.47 34.67
C ALA A 13 -19.31 -33.45 34.91
N ALA A 14 -18.67 -34.62 34.89
CA ALA A 14 -17.23 -34.73 35.03
C ALA A 14 -16.47 -34.05 33.84
N ALA A 15 -16.95 -34.25 32.62
CA ALA A 15 -16.39 -33.60 31.44
C ALA A 15 -16.50 -32.08 31.51
N LEU A 16 -17.65 -31.56 31.95
CA LEU A 16 -17.85 -30.12 32.14
C LEU A 16 -16.93 -29.53 33.21
N VAL A 17 -16.78 -30.23 34.37
CA VAL A 17 -15.87 -29.78 35.42
C VAL A 17 -14.41 -29.80 34.95
N LEU A 18 -13.99 -30.83 34.19
CA LEU A 18 -12.67 -30.88 33.57
C LEU A 18 -12.45 -29.75 32.55
N SER A 19 -13.41 -29.52 31.71
CA SER A 19 -13.33 -28.41 30.70
C SER A 19 -13.23 -27.04 31.39
N CYS A 20 -14.07 -26.80 32.43
CA CYS A 20 -13.97 -25.57 33.22
C CYS A 20 -12.61 -25.44 33.92
N GLY A 21 -12.07 -26.56 34.45
CA GLY A 21 -10.76 -26.58 35.09
C GLY A 21 -9.62 -26.26 34.10
N VAL A 22 -9.66 -26.82 32.91
CA VAL A 22 -8.67 -26.53 31.85
C VAL A 22 -8.76 -25.06 31.39
N LEU A 23 -9.98 -24.54 31.19
CA LEU A 23 -10.18 -23.14 30.84
C LEU A 23 -9.68 -22.19 31.93
N ALA A 24 -9.98 -22.48 33.19
CA ALA A 24 -9.49 -21.69 34.33
C ALA A 24 -7.96 -21.72 34.45
N ALA A 25 -7.35 -22.89 34.29
CA ALA A 25 -5.89 -23.05 34.33
C ALA A 25 -5.24 -22.31 33.13
N GLY A 26 -5.83 -22.39 31.94
CA GLY A 26 -5.38 -21.67 30.78
C GLY A 26 -5.45 -20.15 30.98
N HIS A 27 -6.56 -19.66 31.52
CA HIS A 27 -6.73 -18.25 31.83
C HIS A 27 -5.72 -17.75 32.87
N VAL A 28 -5.50 -18.47 33.95
CA VAL A 28 -4.48 -18.15 34.98
C VAL A 28 -3.07 -18.15 34.38
N SER A 29 -2.78 -19.11 33.50
CA SER A 29 -1.47 -19.20 32.83
C SER A 29 -1.24 -17.99 31.90
N LEU A 30 -2.27 -17.59 31.13
CA LEU A 30 -2.20 -16.41 30.26
C LEU A 30 -2.01 -15.12 31.07
N TYR A 31 -2.74 -14.98 32.18
CA TYR A 31 -2.58 -13.84 33.08
C TYR A 31 -1.18 -13.76 33.70
N ALA A 32 -0.59 -14.90 34.04
CA ALA A 32 0.78 -14.92 34.54
C ALA A 32 1.82 -14.56 33.49
N GLN A 33 1.58 -14.92 32.23
CA GLN A 33 2.45 -14.53 31.11
C GLN A 33 2.40 -13.03 30.84
N ARG A 34 1.25 -12.40 30.99
CA ARG A 34 1.06 -10.96 30.87
C ARG A 34 2.02 -10.16 31.76
N GLU A 35 2.14 -10.55 33.03
CA GLU A 35 3.00 -9.88 34.01
C GLU A 35 4.50 -10.20 33.82
N ALA A 36 4.81 -11.19 32.96
CA ALA A 36 6.18 -11.59 32.67
C ALA A 36 6.76 -10.91 31.42
N VAL A 37 5.98 -10.07 30.71
CA VAL A 37 6.48 -9.32 29.55
C VAL A 37 7.49 -8.29 30.01
N THR A 38 8.69 -8.35 29.45
CA THR A 38 9.75 -7.35 29.65
C THR A 38 10.32 -6.96 28.29
N LEU A 39 10.81 -5.73 28.19
CA LEU A 39 11.54 -5.24 27.03
C LEU A 39 12.98 -4.95 27.47
N GLU A 40 13.95 -5.53 26.78
CA GLU A 40 15.36 -5.21 26.95
C GLU A 40 15.72 -4.06 26.02
N GLU A 41 16.09 -2.93 26.61
CA GLU A 41 16.49 -1.73 25.88
C GLU A 41 17.98 -1.77 25.57
N THR A 42 18.34 -1.43 24.35
CA THR A 42 19.71 -1.14 23.91
C THR A 42 19.75 0.24 23.29
N THR A 43 20.33 1.21 23.98
CA THR A 43 20.59 2.54 23.42
C THR A 43 21.63 2.45 22.31
N LEU A 44 21.26 2.83 21.10
CA LEU A 44 22.13 2.85 19.92
C LEU A 44 22.79 4.20 19.73
N LEU A 45 22.05 5.29 20.01
CA LEU A 45 22.51 6.67 19.87
C LEU A 45 21.82 7.57 20.89
N GLY A 46 22.51 8.60 21.37
CA GLY A 46 21.98 9.63 22.25
C GLY A 46 21.82 9.20 23.71
N ASP A 47 20.92 9.86 24.42
CA ASP A 47 20.68 9.67 25.85
C ASP A 47 19.21 9.32 26.09
N VAL A 48 18.94 8.32 26.95
CA VAL A 48 17.60 7.85 27.29
C VAL A 48 16.69 8.95 27.87
N SER A 49 17.26 10.02 28.42
CA SER A 49 16.49 11.15 28.90
C SER A 49 15.73 11.89 27.78
N ALA A 50 16.17 11.77 26.51
CA ALA A 50 15.47 12.37 25.37
C ALA A 50 14.12 11.69 25.05
N VAL A 51 13.91 10.47 25.56
CA VAL A 51 12.66 9.71 25.40
C VAL A 51 11.88 9.58 26.70
N GLU A 52 12.21 10.35 27.71
CA GLU A 52 11.48 10.32 28.98
C GLU A 52 9.99 10.60 28.78
N GLY A 53 9.15 9.63 29.12
CA GLY A 53 7.70 9.72 28.98
C GLY A 53 7.14 9.40 27.58
N VAL A 54 7.98 9.15 26.56
CA VAL A 54 7.51 8.70 25.26
C VAL A 54 6.84 7.34 25.37
N GLN A 55 5.63 7.21 24.82
CA GLN A 55 4.86 5.98 24.87
C GLN A 55 4.86 5.30 23.50
N VAL A 56 5.03 3.97 23.49
CA VAL A 56 4.87 3.13 22.29
C VAL A 56 3.80 2.10 22.58
N GLU A 57 2.80 2.01 21.70
CA GLU A 57 1.80 0.95 21.73
C GLU A 57 2.19 -0.11 20.68
N ILE A 58 2.24 -1.36 21.12
CA ILE A 58 2.69 -2.49 20.31
C ILE A 58 1.59 -3.53 20.30
N HIS A 59 1.14 -3.89 19.11
CA HIS A 59 0.22 -5.00 18.92
C HIS A 59 1.00 -6.27 18.61
N THR A 60 0.73 -7.34 19.34
CA THR A 60 1.34 -8.65 19.10
C THR A 60 0.25 -9.66 18.78
N GLN A 61 0.40 -10.35 17.66
CA GLN A 61 -0.50 -11.39 17.22
C GLN A 61 0.22 -12.73 17.16
N LEU A 62 -0.32 -13.75 17.81
CA LEU A 62 0.15 -15.13 17.72
C LEU A 62 -0.88 -15.99 16.98
N ILE A 63 -0.59 -16.36 15.74
CA ILE A 63 -1.35 -17.36 14.94
C ILE A 63 -2.85 -17.04 14.84
N ASN A 64 -3.24 -15.79 14.71
CA ASN A 64 -4.65 -15.38 14.59
C ASN A 64 -5.55 -15.87 15.75
N GLN A 65 -5.02 -16.23 16.89
CA GLN A 65 -5.75 -16.81 18.01
C GLN A 65 -5.52 -16.11 19.34
N LEU A 66 -4.39 -15.45 19.49
CA LEU A 66 -4.03 -14.75 20.70
C LEU A 66 -3.48 -13.38 20.35
N PHE A 67 -4.11 -12.37 20.91
CA PHE A 67 -3.74 -10.97 20.70
C PHE A 67 -3.44 -10.33 22.03
N TRP A 68 -2.41 -9.47 22.08
CA TRP A 68 -2.17 -8.59 23.23
C TRP A 68 -1.58 -7.28 22.80
N ASP A 69 -1.96 -6.24 23.52
CA ASP A 69 -1.46 -4.90 23.34
C ASP A 69 -0.53 -4.57 24.49
N THR A 70 0.67 -4.13 24.17
CA THR A 70 1.66 -3.68 25.14
C THR A 70 1.86 -2.19 25.00
N ARG A 71 1.65 -1.46 26.08
CA ARG A 71 2.02 -0.05 26.18
C ARG A 71 3.33 0.04 26.92
N TYR A 72 4.33 0.58 26.27
CA TYR A 72 5.65 0.84 26.81
C TYR A 72 5.85 2.34 26.97
N THR A 73 6.21 2.80 28.18
CA THR A 73 6.63 4.17 28.42
C THR A 73 8.14 4.17 28.60
N ALA A 74 8.84 4.83 27.68
CA ALA A 74 10.30 4.92 27.66
C ALA A 74 10.82 5.93 28.69
N GLY A 75 12.10 5.82 29.04
CA GLY A 75 12.78 6.72 29.94
C GLY A 75 13.67 6.00 30.95
N THR A 76 14.21 6.76 31.90
CA THR A 76 15.11 6.25 32.95
C THR A 76 14.46 5.23 33.88
N GLN A 77 13.13 5.24 33.98
CA GLN A 77 12.32 4.27 34.74
C GLN A 77 11.17 3.79 33.83
N PRO A 78 11.45 2.85 32.91
CA PRO A 78 10.45 2.42 31.95
C PRO A 78 9.29 1.68 32.62
N VAL A 79 8.08 1.89 32.08
CA VAL A 79 6.86 1.22 32.54
C VAL A 79 6.27 0.40 31.41
N ILE A 80 5.91 -0.84 31.72
CA ILE A 80 5.28 -1.77 30.77
C ILE A 80 3.91 -2.16 31.29
N HIS A 81 2.91 -2.04 30.42
CA HIS A 81 1.56 -2.51 30.69
C HIS A 81 1.09 -3.35 29.50
N THR A 82 0.63 -4.59 29.76
CA THR A 82 0.18 -5.50 28.72
C THR A 82 -1.24 -5.95 28.98
N ASP A 83 -2.12 -5.85 27.99
CA ASP A 83 -3.49 -6.32 28.00
C ASP A 83 -3.70 -7.39 26.94
N TYR A 84 -4.51 -8.43 27.25
CA TYR A 84 -4.92 -9.44 26.29
C TYR A 84 -6.30 -9.08 25.72
N THR A 85 -6.40 -9.15 24.39
CA THR A 85 -7.68 -9.05 23.71
C THR A 85 -8.06 -10.43 23.17
N HIS A 86 -9.33 -10.83 23.40
CA HIS A 86 -9.86 -12.09 22.93
C HIS A 86 -10.57 -11.98 21.58
N TYR A 87 -10.65 -10.79 21.06
CA TYR A 87 -11.30 -10.51 19.81
C TYR A 87 -10.27 -10.06 18.79
N TRP A 88 -10.47 -10.54 17.59
CA TRP A 88 -10.03 -9.87 16.40
C TRP A 88 -10.72 -8.50 16.36
N SER A 89 -10.34 -7.61 17.24
CA SER A 89 -10.71 -6.23 17.10
C SER A 89 -9.89 -5.72 15.95
N GLU A 90 -10.59 -5.46 14.85
CA GLU A 90 -10.09 -4.67 13.75
C GLU A 90 -8.57 -4.72 13.65
N GLN A 91 -8.06 -5.63 12.81
CA GLN A 91 -6.65 -5.46 12.40
C GLN A 91 -6.50 -3.96 12.25
N PRO A 92 -5.40 -3.34 12.75
CA PRO A 92 -5.08 -2.02 12.30
C PRO A 92 -5.16 -2.13 10.78
N SER A 93 -6.25 -1.61 10.25
CA SER A 93 -6.55 -1.70 8.84
C SER A 93 -5.28 -1.18 8.21
N TYR A 94 -4.64 -1.99 7.38
CA TYR A 94 -3.60 -1.49 6.50
C TYR A 94 -4.10 -0.12 6.11
N ARG A 95 -3.35 0.91 6.49
CA ARG A 95 -3.84 2.29 6.47
C ARG A 95 -4.54 2.48 5.14
N GLU A 96 -5.74 3.06 5.12
CA GLU A 96 -6.57 3.17 3.91
C GLU A 96 -5.85 3.80 2.72
N TRP A 97 -4.78 4.54 2.98
CA TRP A 97 -3.89 5.13 1.98
C TRP A 97 -3.02 4.14 1.19
N ASP A 98 -2.89 2.89 1.64
CA ASP A 98 -2.21 1.82 0.88
C ASP A 98 -3.16 1.08 -0.08
N ARG A 99 -4.43 1.44 -0.14
CA ARG A 99 -5.33 0.89 -1.14
C ARG A 99 -5.08 1.56 -2.48
N ASP A 100 -4.69 0.75 -3.45
CA ASP A 100 -4.66 1.16 -4.85
C ASP A 100 -6.08 1.54 -5.30
N VAL A 101 -6.39 2.84 -5.31
CA VAL A 101 -7.68 3.35 -5.80
C VAL A 101 -7.83 3.07 -7.29
N LEU A 102 -6.76 3.18 -8.05
CA LEU A 102 -6.68 2.84 -9.47
C LEU A 102 -5.34 2.18 -9.76
N ARG A 103 -5.39 0.95 -10.27
CA ARG A 103 -4.19 0.25 -10.73
C ARG A 103 -4.34 -0.17 -12.16
N ALA A 104 -3.38 0.21 -12.97
CA ALA A 104 -3.30 -0.23 -14.34
C ALA A 104 -1.84 -0.50 -14.72
N ASP A 105 -1.65 -1.37 -15.69
CA ASP A 105 -0.35 -1.70 -16.24
C ASP A 105 -0.41 -1.68 -17.76
N PHE A 106 0.73 -1.51 -18.40
CA PHE A 106 0.86 -1.87 -19.80
C PHE A 106 0.83 -3.39 -19.90
N CYS A 107 0.14 -3.88 -20.89
CA CYS A 107 0.18 -5.28 -21.24
C CYS A 107 -0.42 -6.30 -20.25
N GLY A 108 -0.93 -5.92 -19.12
CA GLY A 108 -1.75 -6.68 -18.19
C GLY A 108 -1.38 -8.15 -17.92
N SER A 109 -2.06 -8.77 -16.97
CA SER A 109 -1.89 -10.20 -16.69
C SER A 109 -2.57 -11.06 -17.76
N MET A 110 -1.88 -12.07 -18.22
CA MET A 110 -2.38 -13.02 -19.20
C MET A 110 -2.85 -14.28 -18.50
N GLY A 111 -4.06 -14.72 -18.84
CA GLY A 111 -4.68 -15.92 -18.29
C GLY A 111 -4.68 -17.10 -19.24
N VAL A 112 -5.27 -18.22 -18.80
CA VAL A 112 -5.58 -19.37 -19.63
C VAL A 112 -6.62 -18.98 -20.67
N THR A 113 -6.32 -19.20 -21.96
CA THR A 113 -7.31 -18.93 -23.00
C THR A 113 -8.28 -20.10 -23.17
N SER A 114 -9.56 -19.82 -23.09
CA SER A 114 -10.61 -20.63 -23.66
C SER A 114 -10.85 -20.22 -25.13
N PRO A 115 -11.15 -21.13 -26.07
CA PRO A 115 -11.51 -20.78 -27.44
C PRO A 115 -12.67 -19.77 -27.54
N GLU A 116 -13.50 -19.68 -26.52
CA GLU A 116 -14.64 -18.76 -26.42
C GLU A 116 -14.23 -17.30 -26.15
N TRP A 117 -12.96 -17.06 -25.77
CA TRP A 117 -12.42 -15.74 -25.41
C TRP A 117 -11.52 -15.13 -26.49
N GLU A 118 -11.47 -15.74 -27.70
CA GLU A 118 -10.61 -15.27 -28.80
C GLU A 118 -10.96 -13.86 -29.31
N GLU A 119 -12.18 -13.37 -29.05
CA GLU A 119 -12.64 -12.08 -29.59
C GLU A 119 -12.42 -10.90 -28.62
N VAL A 120 -12.05 -11.14 -27.36
CA VAL A 120 -12.02 -10.09 -26.35
C VAL A 120 -10.58 -9.76 -25.95
N ASP A 121 -10.07 -8.64 -26.46
CA ASP A 121 -8.74 -8.09 -26.07
C ASP A 121 -8.81 -7.41 -24.69
N GLN A 122 -9.44 -8.09 -23.73
CA GLN A 122 -9.63 -7.58 -22.37
C GLN A 122 -8.31 -7.54 -21.59
N PHE A 123 -7.38 -8.42 -21.92
CA PHE A 123 -6.19 -8.68 -21.12
C PHE A 123 -4.89 -8.18 -21.77
N GLY A 124 -4.95 -7.03 -22.41
CA GLY A 124 -3.76 -6.31 -22.86
C GLY A 124 -2.92 -7.01 -23.95
N MET A 125 -2.36 -8.19 -23.71
CA MET A 125 -1.47 -8.89 -24.65
C MET A 125 -2.12 -10.13 -25.26
N GLN A 126 -3.43 -10.20 -25.31
CA GLN A 126 -4.15 -11.38 -25.77
C GLN A 126 -3.92 -11.70 -27.26
N LYS A 127 -3.83 -10.67 -28.12
CA LYS A 127 -3.61 -10.88 -29.57
C LYS A 127 -2.29 -11.57 -29.90
N PRO A 128 -1.12 -11.05 -29.46
CA PRO A 128 0.15 -11.74 -29.73
C PRO A 128 0.22 -13.12 -29.06
N PHE A 129 -0.35 -13.26 -27.84
CA PHE A 129 -0.43 -14.55 -27.18
C PHE A 129 -1.24 -15.58 -27.99
N ASN A 130 -2.46 -15.25 -28.45
CA ASN A 130 -3.30 -16.13 -29.25
C ASN A 130 -2.62 -16.53 -30.55
N ASP A 131 -1.90 -15.61 -31.17
CA ASP A 131 -1.16 -15.86 -32.39
C ASP A 131 -0.02 -16.88 -32.17
N VAL A 132 0.78 -16.71 -31.14
CA VAL A 132 1.84 -17.65 -30.71
C VAL A 132 1.22 -19.02 -30.35
N ALA A 133 0.15 -19.01 -29.54
CA ALA A 133 -0.56 -20.22 -29.11
C ALA A 133 -1.14 -21.01 -30.30
N SER A 134 -1.60 -20.31 -31.35
CA SER A 134 -2.09 -20.96 -32.57
C SER A 134 -1.01 -21.76 -33.30
N ARG A 135 0.23 -21.28 -33.25
CA ARG A 135 1.40 -21.93 -33.88
C ARG A 135 2.00 -23.07 -33.02
N CYS A 136 1.68 -23.09 -31.70
CA CYS A 136 2.17 -24.14 -30.82
C CYS A 136 1.56 -25.51 -31.17
N PRO A 137 2.36 -26.57 -31.44
CA PRO A 137 1.84 -27.89 -31.70
C PRO A 137 1.19 -28.51 -30.46
N ALA A 138 0.10 -29.29 -30.67
CA ALA A 138 -0.54 -30.03 -29.58
C ALA A 138 0.44 -31.03 -28.92
N GLY A 139 0.41 -31.12 -27.61
CA GLY A 139 1.30 -31.98 -26.82
C GLY A 139 2.70 -31.39 -26.58
N THR A 140 2.89 -30.11 -26.84
CA THR A 140 4.14 -29.40 -26.56
C THR A 140 4.08 -28.76 -25.16
N GLU A 141 5.04 -29.07 -24.29
CA GLU A 141 5.09 -28.54 -22.92
C GLU A 141 5.66 -27.10 -22.87
N ASN A 142 6.65 -26.82 -23.72
CA ASN A 142 7.32 -25.51 -23.77
C ASN A 142 7.58 -25.12 -25.24
N TYR A 143 6.77 -24.24 -25.77
CA TYR A 143 6.94 -23.63 -27.08
C TYR A 143 7.27 -22.15 -26.86
N THR A 144 8.45 -21.73 -27.31
CA THR A 144 8.91 -20.34 -27.13
C THR A 144 9.01 -19.68 -28.50
N GLU A 145 8.42 -18.48 -28.60
CA GLU A 145 8.46 -17.67 -29.81
C GLU A 145 8.55 -16.19 -29.47
N ARG A 146 9.33 -15.45 -30.29
CA ARG A 146 9.47 -14.00 -30.20
C ARG A 146 8.61 -13.33 -31.22
N VAL A 147 7.89 -12.32 -30.79
CA VAL A 147 7.06 -11.49 -31.66
C VAL A 147 7.39 -10.02 -31.42
N ARG A 148 7.29 -9.23 -32.47
CA ARG A 148 7.46 -7.78 -32.36
C ARG A 148 6.12 -7.16 -31.92
N LEU A 149 6.09 -6.49 -30.78
CA LEU A 149 4.85 -5.99 -30.19
C LEU A 149 4.16 -4.95 -31.09
N ARG A 150 4.96 -4.14 -31.81
CA ARG A 150 4.46 -3.14 -32.76
C ARG A 150 3.61 -3.74 -33.90
N ASP A 151 3.79 -5.00 -34.25
CA ASP A 151 2.99 -5.63 -35.31
C ASP A 151 1.55 -5.91 -34.87
N TYR A 152 1.27 -5.87 -33.57
CA TYR A 152 -0.06 -6.08 -33.00
C TYR A 152 -0.71 -4.80 -32.46
N TYR A 153 0.12 -3.87 -31.95
CA TYR A 153 -0.36 -2.64 -31.29
C TYR A 153 0.44 -1.43 -31.76
N GLU A 154 -0.26 -0.39 -32.17
CA GLU A 154 0.33 0.91 -32.45
C GLU A 154 0.71 1.64 -31.15
N TYR A 155 -0.14 1.50 -30.14
CA TYR A 155 0.04 2.04 -28.79
C TYR A 155 0.00 0.91 -27.77
N PHE A 156 0.69 1.07 -26.67
CA PHE A 156 0.66 0.11 -25.58
C PHE A 156 -0.77 -0.14 -25.11
N PRO A 157 -1.21 -1.41 -25.02
CA PRO A 157 -2.51 -1.72 -24.45
C PRO A 157 -2.48 -1.48 -22.93
N ILE A 158 -3.30 -0.55 -22.46
CA ILE A 158 -3.50 -0.31 -21.03
C ILE A 158 -4.49 -1.35 -20.50
N TYR A 159 -4.14 -2.00 -19.41
CA TYR A 159 -4.98 -2.93 -18.67
C TYR A 159 -5.24 -2.41 -17.27
N VAL A 160 -6.51 -2.30 -16.87
CA VAL A 160 -6.91 -1.87 -15.53
C VAL A 160 -7.21 -3.09 -14.68
N SER A 161 -6.48 -3.27 -13.58
CA SER A 161 -6.63 -4.41 -12.68
C SER A 161 -7.44 -4.10 -11.41
N THR A 162 -7.52 -2.83 -11.03
CA THR A 162 -8.23 -2.39 -9.82
C THR A 162 -8.82 -1.01 -10.03
N VAL A 163 -10.09 -0.85 -9.64
CA VAL A 163 -10.76 0.45 -9.50
C VAL A 163 -11.55 0.41 -8.20
N ASP A 164 -11.03 1.04 -7.17
CA ASP A 164 -11.69 1.15 -5.86
C ASP A 164 -12.26 2.56 -5.68
N ILE A 165 -13.49 2.75 -6.15
CA ILE A 165 -14.21 4.04 -6.12
C ILE A 165 -15.45 4.00 -5.24
N LEU A 166 -15.67 2.91 -4.50
CA LEU A 166 -16.87 2.76 -3.68
C LEU A 166 -16.64 3.25 -2.25
N PRO A 167 -17.66 3.82 -1.61
CA PRO A 167 -17.66 3.98 -0.16
C PRO A 167 -17.54 2.62 0.53
N ASP A 168 -16.98 2.61 1.75
CA ASP A 168 -16.86 1.41 2.55
C ASP A 168 -18.21 0.67 2.69
N GLY A 169 -18.18 -0.64 2.39
CA GLY A 169 -19.36 -1.50 2.43
C GLY A 169 -20.32 -1.36 1.25
N GLY A 170 -19.99 -0.55 0.25
CA GLY A 170 -20.77 -0.45 -0.99
C GLY A 170 -20.48 -1.60 -1.96
N SER A 171 -21.47 -1.91 -2.79
CA SER A 171 -21.33 -2.75 -3.98
C SER A 171 -21.84 -1.99 -5.17
N TYR A 172 -21.24 -2.20 -6.36
CA TYR A 172 -21.74 -1.56 -7.56
C TYR A 172 -22.47 -2.53 -8.48
N TYR A 173 -23.44 -1.99 -9.20
CA TYR A 173 -24.11 -2.61 -10.31
C TYR A 173 -23.75 -1.86 -11.60
N LEU A 174 -23.46 -2.62 -12.62
CA LEU A 174 -23.22 -2.11 -13.95
C LEU A 174 -24.31 -2.66 -14.89
N ASP A 175 -24.94 -1.78 -15.61
CA ASP A 175 -25.93 -2.19 -16.62
C ASP A 175 -25.18 -2.81 -17.81
N GLY A 176 -25.22 -4.14 -17.90
CA GLY A 176 -24.57 -4.88 -18.97
C GLY A 176 -23.45 -5.82 -18.50
N SER A 177 -22.60 -6.24 -19.45
CA SER A 177 -21.50 -7.16 -19.22
C SER A 177 -20.17 -6.49 -18.90
N GLU A 178 -20.13 -5.16 -18.84
CA GLU A 178 -18.90 -4.39 -18.59
C GLU A 178 -18.68 -4.20 -17.10
N SER A 179 -17.45 -4.41 -16.65
CA SER A 179 -17.02 -4.03 -15.29
C SER A 179 -16.54 -2.58 -15.24
N VAL A 180 -16.43 -1.99 -14.04
CA VAL A 180 -15.91 -0.64 -13.87
C VAL A 180 -14.45 -0.54 -14.34
N GLU A 181 -13.70 -1.63 -14.19
CA GLU A 181 -12.34 -1.75 -14.70
C GLU A 181 -12.32 -1.67 -16.24
N MET A 182 -13.28 -2.29 -16.92
CA MET A 182 -13.38 -2.21 -18.39
C MET A 182 -13.75 -0.80 -18.85
N MET A 183 -14.71 -0.17 -18.20
CA MET A 183 -15.08 1.23 -18.52
C MET A 183 -13.88 2.17 -18.31
N MET A 184 -13.15 2.01 -17.21
CA MET A 184 -11.95 2.81 -16.94
C MET A 184 -10.83 2.49 -17.94
N GLN A 185 -10.65 1.24 -18.30
CA GLN A 185 -9.67 0.80 -19.29
C GLN A 185 -9.93 1.43 -20.67
N ASP A 186 -11.16 1.39 -21.12
CA ASP A 186 -11.55 1.98 -22.41
C ASP A 186 -11.38 3.51 -22.40
N PHE A 187 -11.73 4.15 -21.28
CA PHE A 187 -11.46 5.56 -21.08
C PHE A 187 -9.96 5.87 -21.15
N LEU A 188 -9.11 5.18 -20.35
CA LEU A 188 -7.67 5.42 -20.34
C LEU A 188 -7.04 5.19 -21.73
N ARG A 189 -7.43 4.14 -22.45
CA ARG A 189 -6.99 3.86 -23.82
C ARG A 189 -7.40 4.92 -24.82
N SER A 190 -8.53 5.57 -24.59
CA SER A 190 -9.00 6.64 -25.48
C SER A 190 -8.18 7.92 -25.34
N VAL A 191 -7.68 8.19 -24.13
CA VAL A 191 -6.97 9.42 -23.75
C VAL A 191 -5.45 9.26 -23.87
N PHE A 192 -4.92 8.16 -23.35
CA PHE A 192 -3.48 7.93 -23.20
C PHE A 192 -2.97 6.95 -24.25
N ARG A 193 -2.17 7.45 -25.18
CA ARG A 193 -1.67 6.71 -26.32
C ARG A 193 -0.15 6.75 -26.35
N PHE A 194 0.48 5.78 -25.68
CA PHE A 194 1.93 5.64 -25.65
C PHE A 194 2.40 4.73 -26.79
N PRO A 195 3.21 5.25 -27.76
CA PRO A 195 3.62 4.46 -28.90
C PRO A 195 4.46 3.23 -28.50
N VAL A 196 4.12 2.08 -29.07
CA VAL A 196 4.97 0.90 -28.92
C VAL A 196 6.25 1.08 -29.73
N PRO A 197 7.46 0.94 -29.16
CA PRO A 197 8.72 1.02 -29.88
C PRO A 197 8.81 0.00 -31.02
N GLU A 198 9.44 0.41 -32.15
CA GLU A 198 9.55 -0.46 -33.31
C GLU A 198 10.44 -1.68 -33.07
N ASP A 199 11.38 -1.58 -32.15
CA ASP A 199 12.38 -2.59 -31.79
C ASP A 199 11.99 -3.40 -30.54
N LEU A 200 10.80 -3.20 -29.97
CA LEU A 200 10.33 -3.98 -28.82
C LEU A 200 9.88 -5.38 -29.25
N TRP A 201 10.64 -6.37 -28.81
CA TRP A 201 10.34 -7.79 -28.95
C TRP A 201 9.90 -8.38 -27.62
N VAL A 202 8.89 -9.24 -27.71
CA VAL A 202 8.36 -10.00 -26.58
C VAL A 202 8.53 -11.48 -26.84
N GLU A 203 9.07 -12.20 -25.88
CA GLU A 203 9.19 -13.64 -25.90
C GLU A 203 8.04 -14.28 -25.11
N PHE A 204 7.27 -15.12 -25.79
CA PHE A 204 6.21 -15.91 -25.17
C PHE A 204 6.66 -17.34 -25.02
N THR A 205 6.41 -17.95 -23.86
CA THR A 205 6.53 -19.38 -23.63
C THR A 205 5.16 -19.94 -23.33
N VAL A 206 4.69 -20.88 -24.14
CA VAL A 206 3.35 -21.48 -24.03
C VAL A 206 3.43 -22.99 -23.97
N GLY A 207 2.53 -23.60 -23.21
CA GLY A 207 2.28 -25.04 -23.20
C GLY A 207 0.94 -25.34 -23.87
N LYS A 208 0.88 -26.40 -24.68
CA LYS A 208 -0.35 -26.88 -25.29
C LYS A 208 -0.52 -28.36 -25.04
N ASN A 209 -1.54 -28.74 -24.30
CA ASN A 209 -1.77 -30.14 -23.99
C ASN A 209 -2.31 -30.95 -25.23
N ALA A 210 -2.43 -32.25 -25.09
CA ALA A 210 -2.92 -33.11 -26.17
C ALA A 210 -4.38 -32.84 -26.58
N SER A 211 -5.19 -32.22 -25.70
CA SER A 211 -6.57 -31.81 -25.98
C SER A 211 -6.67 -30.42 -26.63
N GLY A 212 -5.52 -29.72 -26.78
CA GLY A 212 -5.47 -28.40 -27.41
C GLY A 212 -5.63 -27.22 -26.45
N ALA A 213 -5.83 -27.49 -25.16
CA ALA A 213 -5.85 -26.41 -24.16
C ALA A 213 -4.45 -25.77 -24.01
N VAL A 214 -4.41 -24.45 -24.00
CA VAL A 214 -3.19 -23.66 -23.97
C VAL A 214 -3.02 -23.03 -22.59
N THR A 215 -1.80 -23.06 -22.11
CA THR A 215 -1.40 -22.37 -20.88
C THR A 215 -0.21 -21.48 -21.21
N MET A 216 -0.26 -20.23 -20.77
CA MET A 216 0.90 -19.37 -20.78
C MET A 216 1.81 -19.75 -19.62
N LEU A 217 3.08 -19.98 -19.91
CA LEU A 217 4.10 -20.31 -18.93
C LEU A 217 4.99 -19.11 -18.63
N GLY A 218 5.10 -18.18 -19.57
CA GLY A 218 5.84 -16.95 -19.40
C GLY A 218 5.68 -16.01 -20.58
N ALA A 219 5.83 -14.74 -20.32
CA ALA A 219 6.02 -13.69 -21.31
C ALA A 219 6.94 -12.63 -20.74
N GLY A 220 7.80 -12.06 -21.55
CA GLY A 220 8.70 -11.00 -21.14
C GLY A 220 9.33 -10.30 -22.33
N PRO A 221 9.74 -9.03 -22.15
CA PRO A 221 10.51 -8.34 -23.17
C PRO A 221 11.84 -9.07 -23.39
N VAL A 222 12.32 -8.94 -24.62
CA VAL A 222 13.64 -9.40 -25.00
C VAL A 222 14.55 -8.18 -25.00
N ASP A 223 15.80 -8.36 -24.58
CA ASP A 223 16.80 -7.31 -24.44
C ASP A 223 16.57 -6.36 -23.24
N ASP A 224 17.07 -5.14 -23.30
CA ASP A 224 17.10 -4.17 -22.19
C ASP A 224 15.75 -3.47 -21.89
N TYR A 225 14.67 -3.95 -22.47
CA TYR A 225 13.33 -3.44 -22.10
C TYR A 225 12.87 -4.11 -20.81
N THR A 226 12.43 -3.33 -19.86
CA THR A 226 11.69 -3.84 -18.71
C THR A 226 10.21 -3.96 -19.05
N TRP A 227 9.48 -4.87 -18.39
CA TRP A 227 8.02 -4.81 -18.39
C TRP A 227 7.62 -3.57 -17.60
N GLU A 228 7.06 -2.69 -18.32
CA GLU A 228 6.85 -1.35 -17.88
C GLU A 228 5.55 -1.24 -17.15
N SER A 229 5.65 -0.75 -15.92
CA SER A 229 4.50 -0.41 -15.14
C SER A 229 3.96 0.96 -15.57
N LEU A 230 2.66 1.05 -15.69
CA LEU A 230 1.99 2.33 -15.71
C LEU A 230 1.80 2.76 -14.26
N GLY A 231 2.80 3.40 -13.68
CA GLY A 231 2.69 3.96 -12.33
C GLY A 231 1.52 4.93 -12.27
N ILE A 232 0.48 4.57 -11.54
CA ILE A 232 -0.67 5.43 -11.29
C ILE A 232 -0.67 5.77 -9.82
N SER A 233 -0.74 7.06 -9.52
CA SER A 233 -1.08 7.54 -8.20
C SER A 233 -2.45 8.19 -8.26
N ALA A 234 -3.40 7.69 -7.48
CA ALA A 234 -4.79 8.08 -7.58
C ALA A 234 -5.42 8.26 -6.21
N VAL A 235 -6.31 9.24 -6.10
CA VAL A 235 -7.10 9.55 -4.91
C VAL A 235 -8.55 9.71 -5.32
N ARG A 236 -9.43 9.10 -4.56
CA ARG A 236 -10.86 9.30 -4.68
C ARG A 236 -11.32 10.39 -3.72
N THR A 237 -12.13 11.32 -4.22
CA THR A 237 -12.84 12.34 -3.44
C THR A 237 -14.34 12.20 -3.67
N GLU A 238 -15.15 12.97 -2.95
CA GLU A 238 -16.59 13.05 -3.21
C GLU A 238 -16.91 13.58 -4.63
N ALA A 239 -16.05 14.42 -5.17
CA ALA A 239 -16.20 15.02 -6.49
C ALA A 239 -15.86 14.05 -7.64
N GLY A 240 -14.98 13.06 -7.40
CA GLY A 240 -14.53 12.12 -8.43
C GLY A 240 -13.13 11.58 -8.15
N LEU A 241 -12.45 11.19 -9.21
CA LEU A 241 -11.12 10.59 -9.17
C LEU A 241 -10.07 11.60 -9.62
N PHE A 242 -9.09 11.86 -8.76
CA PHE A 242 -7.86 12.55 -9.13
C PHE A 242 -6.77 11.51 -9.34
N PHE A 243 -6.00 11.63 -10.42
CA PHE A 243 -4.91 10.71 -10.68
C PHE A 243 -3.81 11.33 -11.54
N THR A 244 -2.62 10.79 -11.43
CA THR A 244 -1.48 11.08 -12.30
C THR A 244 -0.89 9.79 -12.83
N LEU A 245 -0.24 9.89 -14.00
CA LEU A 245 0.41 8.76 -14.66
C LEU A 245 1.92 9.00 -14.70
N SER A 246 2.66 8.00 -14.29
CA SER A 246 4.11 7.94 -14.41
C SER A 246 4.50 6.67 -15.15
N PRO A 247 4.36 6.66 -16.51
CA PRO A 247 4.75 5.50 -17.27
C PRO A 247 6.27 5.34 -17.22
N ASP A 248 6.70 4.16 -16.78
CA ASP A 248 8.10 3.74 -16.80
C ASP A 248 8.28 2.77 -17.96
N MET A 249 8.88 3.22 -19.05
CA MET A 249 8.90 2.48 -20.32
C MET A 249 10.30 1.99 -20.72
N ARG A 250 11.34 2.32 -19.98
CA ARG A 250 12.72 1.90 -20.31
C ARG A 250 13.61 1.85 -19.08
N ALA A 251 14.48 0.83 -19.07
CA ALA A 251 15.54 0.74 -18.06
C ALA A 251 16.49 1.95 -18.04
N ASP A 252 16.52 2.75 -19.11
CA ASP A 252 17.32 3.95 -19.24
C ASP A 252 16.65 5.23 -18.68
N GLY A 253 15.44 5.12 -18.13
CA GLY A 253 14.72 6.24 -17.51
C GLY A 253 14.28 7.32 -18.50
N THR A 254 14.09 6.98 -19.80
CA THR A 254 13.60 7.97 -20.75
C THR A 254 12.16 8.40 -20.43
N THR A 255 11.93 9.73 -20.47
CA THR A 255 10.62 10.33 -20.23
C THR A 255 9.60 9.81 -21.23
N PRO A 256 8.39 9.41 -20.78
CA PRO A 256 7.34 8.95 -21.66
C PRO A 256 6.90 10.04 -22.64
N ASP A 257 6.64 9.64 -23.88
CA ASP A 257 6.17 10.55 -24.92
C ASP A 257 4.65 10.74 -24.84
N PHE A 258 4.20 11.85 -24.27
CA PHE A 258 2.79 12.25 -24.21
C PHE A 258 2.28 12.90 -25.49
N SER A 259 3.10 13.09 -26.53
CA SER A 259 2.72 13.82 -27.76
C SER A 259 1.55 13.16 -28.53
N HIS A 260 1.31 11.88 -28.31
CA HIS A 260 0.20 11.13 -28.90
C HIS A 260 -1.04 11.03 -27.99
N CYS A 261 -0.94 11.50 -26.74
CA CYS A 261 -2.07 11.55 -25.82
C CYS A 261 -3.00 12.73 -26.18
N THR A 262 -4.27 12.63 -25.81
CA THR A 262 -5.23 13.71 -26.03
C THR A 262 -5.10 14.87 -25.04
N VAL A 263 -4.32 14.66 -23.99
CA VAL A 263 -4.02 15.62 -22.91
C VAL A 263 -2.52 15.68 -22.66
N GLU A 264 -2.06 16.83 -22.15
CA GLU A 264 -0.70 16.98 -21.66
C GLU A 264 -0.50 16.24 -20.35
N ARG A 265 0.75 15.93 -20.02
CA ARG A 265 1.12 15.32 -18.73
C ARG A 265 0.67 16.21 -17.58
N GLY A 266 0.02 15.61 -16.57
CA GLY A 266 -0.49 16.36 -15.44
C GLY A 266 -1.16 15.52 -14.36
N LEU A 267 -1.68 16.23 -13.38
CA LEU A 267 -2.71 15.73 -12.48
C LEU A 267 -4.05 15.87 -13.19
N TYR A 268 -4.79 14.79 -13.29
CA TYR A 268 -6.06 14.71 -13.97
C TYR A 268 -7.22 14.59 -12.99
N PHE A 269 -8.38 15.07 -13.41
CA PHE A 269 -9.63 14.89 -12.69
C PHE A 269 -10.68 14.28 -13.60
N LEU A 270 -11.26 13.17 -13.16
CA LEU A 270 -12.37 12.48 -13.79
C LEU A 270 -13.57 12.48 -12.84
N PRO A 271 -14.64 13.23 -13.13
CA PRO A 271 -15.84 13.17 -12.30
C PRO A 271 -16.47 11.79 -12.35
N ILE A 272 -16.87 11.28 -11.18
CA ILE A 272 -17.53 9.98 -11.02
C ILE A 272 -18.83 10.22 -10.27
N THR A 273 -19.93 9.69 -10.81
CA THR A 273 -21.22 9.75 -10.16
C THR A 273 -21.62 8.36 -9.66
N LEU A 274 -21.94 8.28 -8.39
CA LEU A 274 -22.50 7.10 -7.75
C LEU A 274 -23.99 7.38 -7.46
N THR A 275 -24.89 6.56 -7.98
CA THR A 275 -26.33 6.69 -7.74
C THR A 275 -26.86 5.39 -7.18
N PRO A 276 -27.86 5.43 -6.26
CA PRO A 276 -28.52 4.22 -5.80
C PRO A 276 -29.09 3.41 -6.97
N TYR A 277 -28.90 2.10 -6.94
CA TYR A 277 -29.48 1.22 -7.94
C TYR A 277 -31.00 1.12 -7.74
N GLU A 278 -31.77 1.38 -8.80
CA GLU A 278 -33.25 1.37 -8.79
C GLU A 278 -33.86 0.11 -9.44
N GLY A 279 -33.06 -0.91 -9.78
CA GLY A 279 -33.55 -2.13 -10.43
C GLY A 279 -34.24 -3.11 -9.47
N GLU A 280 -35.12 -3.96 -10.03
CA GLU A 280 -35.89 -4.98 -9.28
C GLU A 280 -35.19 -6.37 -9.21
N ASP A 281 -34.02 -6.50 -9.86
CA ASP A 281 -33.41 -7.81 -10.12
C ASP A 281 -32.70 -8.44 -8.91
N PHE A 282 -32.52 -7.72 -7.81
CA PHE A 282 -31.81 -8.17 -6.62
C PHE A 282 -32.68 -8.07 -5.36
N SER A 283 -32.56 -9.04 -4.50
CA SER A 283 -33.33 -9.11 -3.24
C SER A 283 -32.76 -8.21 -2.13
N ASP A 284 -31.54 -7.70 -2.30
CA ASP A 284 -30.86 -6.82 -1.34
C ASP A 284 -30.13 -5.72 -2.12
N THR A 285 -30.79 -4.57 -2.26
CA THR A 285 -30.28 -3.43 -3.05
C THR A 285 -29.89 -2.24 -2.17
N GLU A 286 -29.97 -2.36 -0.83
CA GLU A 286 -29.79 -1.21 0.07
C GLU A 286 -28.42 -0.54 -0.07
N ASN A 287 -27.37 -1.28 -0.50
CA ASN A 287 -26.00 -0.77 -0.67
C ASN A 287 -25.49 -0.89 -2.11
N LEU A 288 -26.40 -1.13 -3.07
CA LEU A 288 -25.99 -1.30 -4.46
C LEU A 288 -25.99 0.07 -5.17
N LEU A 289 -24.87 0.41 -5.80
CA LEU A 289 -24.66 1.68 -6.49
C LEU A 289 -24.44 1.46 -7.98
N THR A 290 -24.96 2.35 -8.79
CA THR A 290 -24.63 2.47 -10.21
C THR A 290 -23.51 3.48 -10.38
N VAL A 291 -22.45 3.10 -11.11
CA VAL A 291 -21.28 3.92 -11.38
C VAL A 291 -21.40 4.54 -12.77
N SER A 292 -21.09 5.81 -12.90
CA SER A 292 -20.98 6.51 -14.16
C SER A 292 -19.72 7.38 -14.21
N LEU A 293 -18.92 7.24 -15.27
CA LEU A 293 -17.72 8.04 -15.53
C LEU A 293 -18.13 9.22 -16.43
N ASP A 294 -17.96 10.45 -15.96
CA ASP A 294 -18.20 11.65 -16.75
C ASP A 294 -16.94 12.03 -17.55
N THR A 295 -16.75 11.32 -18.65
CA THR A 295 -15.59 11.52 -19.54
C THR A 295 -15.62 12.83 -20.31
N GLU A 296 -16.80 13.51 -20.42
CA GLU A 296 -16.93 14.80 -21.07
C GLU A 296 -16.32 15.93 -20.23
N HIS A 297 -16.33 15.80 -18.90
CA HIS A 297 -15.76 16.78 -17.99
C HIS A 297 -14.39 16.37 -17.44
N PHE A 298 -13.78 15.34 -18.03
CA PHE A 298 -12.39 15.01 -17.77
C PHE A 298 -11.47 16.17 -18.12
N ARG A 299 -10.53 16.50 -17.23
CA ARG A 299 -9.61 17.63 -17.44
C ARG A 299 -8.26 17.45 -16.75
N THR A 300 -7.25 18.11 -17.27
CA THR A 300 -6.00 18.37 -16.56
C THR A 300 -6.23 19.48 -15.53
N VAL A 301 -5.89 19.22 -14.29
CA VAL A 301 -6.04 20.13 -13.13
C VAL A 301 -4.76 20.92 -12.92
N CYS A 302 -3.63 20.22 -12.93
CA CYS A 302 -2.31 20.79 -12.76
C CYS A 302 -1.35 20.15 -13.77
N PRO A 303 -0.72 20.94 -14.65
CA PRO A 303 0.30 20.38 -15.55
C PRO A 303 1.52 19.93 -14.74
N ILE A 304 2.12 18.82 -15.19
CA ILE A 304 3.37 18.27 -14.62
C ILE A 304 4.39 18.30 -15.76
N ASP A 305 5.55 18.86 -15.47
CA ASP A 305 6.61 18.96 -16.47
C ASP A 305 7.03 17.58 -17.01
N ALA A 306 7.45 17.56 -18.24
CA ALA A 306 7.80 16.33 -18.93
C ALA A 306 8.99 15.59 -18.29
N ASP A 307 9.91 16.32 -17.66
CA ASP A 307 11.10 15.81 -16.99
C ASP A 307 10.89 15.54 -15.50
N ALA A 308 9.66 15.78 -14.97
CA ALA A 308 9.34 15.43 -13.60
C ALA A 308 9.33 13.91 -13.43
N ASP A 309 9.93 13.43 -12.38
CA ASP A 309 9.90 12.03 -11.96
C ASP A 309 9.36 11.91 -10.53
N ARG A 310 9.22 10.69 -10.05
CA ARG A 310 8.74 10.38 -8.68
C ARG A 310 7.51 11.17 -8.28
N VAL A 311 6.53 11.20 -9.19
CA VAL A 311 5.28 11.88 -8.95
C VAL A 311 4.36 10.97 -8.14
N SER A 312 3.84 11.49 -7.03
CA SER A 312 2.87 10.79 -6.18
C SER A 312 1.80 11.74 -5.66
N LEU A 313 0.60 11.20 -5.47
CA LEU A 313 -0.59 11.92 -5.05
C LEU A 313 -1.17 11.27 -3.80
N TYR A 314 -1.49 12.10 -2.81
CA TYR A 314 -2.12 11.69 -1.56
C TYR A 314 -3.28 12.62 -1.22
N GLN A 315 -4.11 12.19 -0.29
CA GLN A 315 -5.18 13.02 0.28
C GLN A 315 -4.91 13.23 1.78
N SER A 316 -5.24 14.40 2.28
CA SER A 316 -5.21 14.67 3.73
C SER A 316 -6.24 13.82 4.47
N ASP A 317 -6.02 13.56 5.76
CA ASP A 317 -6.92 12.75 6.59
C ASP A 317 -8.32 13.35 6.70
N ASP A 318 -8.42 14.69 6.69
CA ASP A 318 -9.70 15.40 6.72
C ASP A 318 -10.40 15.45 5.35
N GLY A 319 -9.75 14.91 4.29
CA GLY A 319 -10.28 14.83 2.94
C GLY A 319 -10.29 16.17 2.16
N ASN A 320 -9.82 17.27 2.76
CA ASN A 320 -9.97 18.61 2.17
C ASN A 320 -8.88 18.94 1.15
N TRP A 321 -7.70 18.31 1.28
CA TRP A 321 -6.51 18.65 0.50
C TRP A 321 -5.96 17.47 -0.26
N LEU A 322 -5.41 17.76 -1.44
CA LEU A 322 -4.59 16.85 -2.21
C LEU A 322 -3.13 17.29 -2.12
N TYR A 323 -2.25 16.33 -1.93
CA TYR A 323 -0.80 16.51 -1.83
C TYR A 323 -0.14 15.88 -3.05
N LEU A 324 0.28 16.72 -4.00
CA LEU A 324 1.02 16.30 -5.17
C LEU A 324 2.51 16.50 -4.91
N LEU A 325 3.25 15.41 -4.73
CA LEU A 325 4.69 15.43 -4.63
C LEU A 325 5.30 15.16 -6.01
N SER A 326 6.32 15.92 -6.36
CA SER A 326 7.05 15.71 -7.61
C SER A 326 8.51 16.11 -7.45
N GLN A 327 9.38 15.41 -8.15
CA GLN A 327 10.79 15.74 -8.29
C GLN A 327 11.06 16.21 -9.71
N GLN A 328 11.56 17.43 -9.87
CA GLN A 328 11.90 18.02 -11.15
C GLN A 328 13.29 18.65 -11.09
N GLY A 329 14.18 18.19 -11.96
CA GLY A 329 15.57 18.67 -11.96
C GLY A 329 16.24 18.45 -10.59
N GLU A 330 16.67 19.55 -9.98
CA GLU A 330 17.33 19.57 -8.66
C GLU A 330 16.36 19.87 -7.51
N GLU A 331 15.05 19.91 -7.75
CA GLU A 331 14.07 20.25 -6.73
C GLU A 331 13.03 19.14 -6.54
N ALA A 332 12.72 18.85 -5.29
CA ALA A 332 11.54 18.08 -4.90
C ALA A 332 10.52 19.01 -4.25
N THR A 333 9.30 19.00 -4.76
CA THR A 333 8.25 19.94 -4.36
C THR A 333 7.00 19.24 -3.89
N LEU A 334 6.28 19.88 -2.97
CA LEU A 334 4.91 19.57 -2.59
C LEU A 334 4.01 20.68 -3.12
N THR A 335 2.99 20.32 -3.89
CA THR A 335 1.90 21.20 -4.30
C THR A 335 0.64 20.76 -3.57
N VAL A 336 0.00 21.69 -2.87
CA VAL A 336 -1.27 21.46 -2.16
C VAL A 336 -2.41 22.01 -3.02
N LEU A 337 -3.43 21.17 -3.22
CA LEU A 337 -4.63 21.56 -4.00
C LEU A 337 -5.88 21.28 -3.16
N SER A 338 -6.94 22.03 -3.42
CA SER A 338 -8.26 21.73 -2.87
C SER A 338 -8.81 20.43 -3.48
N ALA A 339 -9.25 19.51 -2.64
CA ALA A 339 -9.85 18.24 -3.10
C ALA A 339 -11.19 18.43 -3.83
N ASP A 340 -11.91 19.53 -3.55
CA ASP A 340 -13.19 19.85 -4.22
C ASP A 340 -12.99 20.44 -5.60
N THR A 341 -12.07 21.42 -5.74
CA THR A 341 -11.94 22.23 -6.95
C THR A 341 -10.73 21.85 -7.79
N GLY A 342 -9.71 21.26 -7.19
CA GLY A 342 -8.40 21.04 -7.78
C GLY A 342 -7.56 22.33 -7.89
N GLU A 343 -7.99 23.44 -7.28
CA GLU A 343 -7.22 24.67 -7.29
C GLU A 343 -5.97 24.57 -6.40
N ILE A 344 -4.83 25.03 -6.90
CA ILE A 344 -3.59 25.08 -6.14
C ILE A 344 -3.71 26.16 -5.06
N THR A 345 -3.50 25.78 -3.82
CA THR A 345 -3.51 26.67 -2.66
C THR A 345 -2.12 27.08 -2.20
N SER A 346 -1.15 26.17 -2.27
CA SER A 346 0.24 26.45 -1.94
C SER A 346 1.20 25.51 -2.65
N GLN A 347 2.47 25.91 -2.69
CA GLN A 347 3.57 25.08 -3.16
C GLN A 347 4.80 25.36 -2.29
N VAL A 348 5.50 24.28 -1.89
CA VAL A 348 6.73 24.38 -1.10
C VAL A 348 7.80 23.47 -1.67
N THR A 349 9.05 23.99 -1.76
CA THR A 349 10.22 23.17 -2.08
C THR A 349 10.63 22.40 -0.84
N LEU A 350 10.53 21.06 -0.89
CA LEU A 350 10.90 20.17 0.20
C LEU A 350 12.41 20.01 0.30
N PHE A 351 13.03 19.80 -0.85
CA PHE A 351 14.47 19.53 -0.96
C PHE A 351 15.06 20.19 -2.20
N THR A 352 16.30 20.68 -2.07
CA THR A 352 17.21 20.93 -3.18
C THR A 352 18.20 19.78 -3.24
N LEU A 353 18.34 19.15 -4.41
CA LEU A 353 19.11 17.94 -4.61
C LEU A 353 20.47 18.29 -5.24
N GLU A 354 21.55 17.85 -4.63
CA GLU A 354 22.88 17.98 -5.22
C GLU A 354 23.18 16.83 -6.19
N ASP A 355 22.60 15.67 -5.94
CA ASP A 355 22.68 14.46 -6.77
C ASP A 355 21.29 13.81 -6.85
N ARG A 356 20.70 13.87 -8.03
CA ARG A 356 19.34 13.41 -8.29
C ARG A 356 19.14 11.90 -8.06
N GLU A 357 20.18 11.09 -8.25
CA GLU A 357 20.05 9.63 -8.08
C GLU A 357 20.15 9.20 -6.62
N THR A 358 21.13 9.74 -5.89
CA THR A 358 21.37 9.36 -4.49
C THR A 358 20.51 10.13 -3.48
N GLN A 359 19.92 11.26 -3.91
CA GLN A 359 19.07 12.12 -3.05
C GLN A 359 17.62 12.16 -3.52
N ALA A 360 17.19 11.20 -4.30
CA ALA A 360 15.85 11.17 -4.85
C ALA A 360 14.76 11.12 -3.75
N LEU A 361 13.62 11.73 -4.05
CA LEU A 361 12.41 11.57 -3.25
C LEU A 361 12.09 10.07 -3.14
N SER A 362 11.89 9.57 -1.92
CA SER A 362 11.80 8.14 -1.64
C SER A 362 10.42 7.72 -1.14
N ARG A 363 10.07 8.07 0.09
CA ARG A 363 8.81 7.68 0.73
C ARG A 363 8.09 8.91 1.27
N THR A 364 6.77 8.79 1.38
CA THR A 364 5.92 9.79 2.02
C THR A 364 5.05 9.09 3.04
N TYR A 365 4.99 9.65 4.23
CA TYR A 365 4.16 9.17 5.32
C TYR A 365 3.14 10.25 5.66
N LEU A 366 1.86 9.87 5.65
CA LEU A 366 0.78 10.75 6.06
C LEU A 366 0.45 10.49 7.53
N GLN A 367 0.18 11.55 8.25
CA GLN A 367 -0.27 11.51 9.62
C GLN A 367 -1.37 12.56 9.80
N GLU A 368 -2.15 12.45 10.87
CA GLU A 368 -3.15 13.45 11.19
C GLU A 368 -2.50 14.82 11.33
N GLY A 369 -2.82 15.74 10.42
CA GLY A 369 -2.36 17.13 10.43
C GLY A 369 -0.99 17.40 9.80
N TYR A 370 -0.22 16.38 9.37
CA TYR A 370 1.08 16.60 8.71
C TYR A 370 1.46 15.45 7.77
N LEU A 371 2.42 15.72 6.90
CA LEU A 371 3.07 14.70 6.08
C LEU A 371 4.59 14.74 6.28
N ILE A 372 5.24 13.59 6.12
CA ILE A 372 6.69 13.46 6.15
C ILE A 372 7.15 12.94 4.78
N ALA A 373 7.90 13.75 4.05
CA ALA A 373 8.56 13.32 2.82
C ALA A 373 10.01 12.97 3.11
N THR A 374 10.52 11.87 2.55
CA THR A 374 11.89 11.42 2.76
C THR A 374 12.66 11.35 1.46
N ARG A 375 13.99 11.50 1.54
CA ARG A 375 14.93 11.21 0.47
C ARG A 375 15.59 9.84 0.67
N SER A 376 16.15 9.31 -0.41
CA SER A 376 16.85 8.02 -0.38
C SER A 376 18.13 8.02 0.49
N ASP A 377 18.72 9.17 0.74
CA ASP A 377 19.87 9.34 1.64
C ASP A 377 19.48 9.50 3.14
N GLY A 378 18.19 9.50 3.45
CA GLY A 378 17.67 9.58 4.83
C GLY A 378 17.17 10.96 5.24
N ALA A 379 17.45 12.03 4.52
CA ALA A 379 16.92 13.35 4.84
C ALA A 379 15.39 13.36 4.74
N PHE A 380 14.72 14.11 5.63
CA PHE A 380 13.27 14.26 5.63
C PHE A 380 12.82 15.71 5.82
N ALA A 381 11.62 16.00 5.34
CA ALA A 381 10.89 17.22 5.61
C ALA A 381 9.49 16.85 6.15
N LEU A 382 9.15 17.36 7.33
CA LEU A 382 7.82 17.31 7.91
C LEU A 382 7.11 18.60 7.53
N VAL A 383 5.95 18.46 6.90
CA VAL A 383 5.15 19.59 6.41
C VAL A 383 3.80 19.57 7.09
N THR A 384 3.42 20.68 7.69
CA THR A 384 2.07 20.94 8.16
C THR A 384 1.30 21.74 7.11
N VAL A 385 -0.01 21.50 7.04
CA VAL A 385 -0.91 22.24 6.14
C VAL A 385 -2.04 22.81 6.99
N ASP A 386 -2.22 24.13 6.93
CA ASP A 386 -3.26 24.79 7.70
C ASP A 386 -4.66 24.65 7.07
N GLY A 387 -5.70 25.11 7.77
CA GLY A 387 -7.08 25.06 7.31
C GLY A 387 -7.36 25.91 6.05
N ALA A 388 -6.40 26.69 5.55
CA ALA A 388 -6.46 27.44 4.29
C ALA A 388 -5.64 26.76 3.17
N GLY A 389 -5.06 25.58 3.43
CA GLY A 389 -4.23 24.84 2.48
C GLY A 389 -2.84 25.43 2.30
N GLN A 390 -2.34 26.21 3.27
CA GLN A 390 -0.98 26.73 3.21
C GLN A 390 -0.02 25.72 3.84
N ALA A 391 0.96 25.28 3.08
CA ALA A 391 1.98 24.33 3.49
C ALA A 391 3.21 25.04 4.06
N GLU A 392 3.74 24.52 5.17
CA GLU A 392 4.97 24.99 5.80
C GLU A 392 5.84 23.80 6.23
N ILE A 393 7.16 23.87 6.00
CA ILE A 393 8.10 22.90 6.56
C ILE A 393 8.28 23.22 8.05
N SER A 394 7.66 22.42 8.91
CA SER A 394 7.69 22.59 10.35
C SER A 394 8.91 21.96 11.01
N LEU A 395 9.43 20.87 10.39
CA LEU A 395 10.66 20.22 10.84
C LEU A 395 11.41 19.64 9.63
N ALA A 396 12.72 19.80 9.59
CA ALA A 396 13.60 19.09 8.67
C ALA A 396 14.70 18.38 9.46
N GLY A 397 15.05 17.18 9.04
CA GLY A 397 16.02 16.35 9.75
C GLY A 397 16.57 15.23 8.90
N ASP A 398 17.17 14.24 9.57
CA ASP A 398 17.85 13.16 8.91
C ASP A 398 17.66 11.83 9.67
N PHE A 399 17.19 10.81 8.95
CA PHE A 399 17.08 9.43 9.43
C PHE A 399 18.30 8.57 9.06
N ALA A 400 19.31 9.12 8.35
CA ALA A 400 20.50 8.38 7.98
C ALA A 400 21.24 7.75 9.18
N PRO A 401 21.31 8.38 10.39
CA PRO A 401 21.85 7.72 11.56
C PRO A 401 21.13 6.43 11.95
N ALA A 402 19.80 6.38 11.80
CA ALA A 402 19.01 5.18 12.05
C ALA A 402 19.26 4.11 10.98
N GLN A 403 19.28 4.50 9.71
CA GLN A 403 19.55 3.60 8.59
C GLN A 403 20.97 2.99 8.68
N ALA A 404 21.96 3.77 9.08
CA ALA A 404 23.34 3.31 9.29
C ALA A 404 23.46 2.25 10.41
N LEU A 405 22.48 2.21 11.33
CA LEU A 405 22.36 1.23 12.41
C LEU A 405 21.34 0.13 12.10
N GLU A 406 21.02 -0.04 10.82
CA GLU A 406 20.07 -1.06 10.32
C GLU A 406 18.64 -0.92 10.86
N CYS A 407 18.25 0.28 11.29
CA CYS A 407 16.88 0.63 11.65
C CYS A 407 16.17 1.20 10.43
N TYR A 408 15.58 0.34 9.61
CA TYR A 408 14.87 0.72 8.39
C TYR A 408 13.41 1.01 8.72
N MET A 409 12.88 2.08 8.13
CA MET A 409 11.50 2.50 8.31
C MET A 409 10.65 2.01 7.15
N ASP A 410 10.00 0.85 7.33
CA ASP A 410 9.11 0.29 6.32
C ASP A 410 7.65 0.67 6.58
N THR A 411 7.21 0.59 7.83
CA THR A 411 5.86 0.93 8.28
C THR A 411 5.88 1.71 9.59
N PRO A 412 6.64 2.81 9.67
CA PRO A 412 6.83 3.54 10.91
C PRO A 412 5.54 4.22 11.37
N VAL A 413 5.42 4.37 12.67
CA VAL A 413 4.46 5.26 13.32
C VAL A 413 5.19 6.49 13.83
N PHE A 414 4.51 7.64 13.78
CA PHE A 414 5.08 8.93 14.12
C PHE A 414 4.20 9.71 15.09
N ASP A 415 4.83 10.60 15.84
CA ASP A 415 4.16 11.64 16.62
C ASP A 415 5.03 12.90 16.64
N TYR A 416 4.41 14.07 16.48
CA TYR A 416 5.08 15.37 16.39
C TYR A 416 4.43 16.37 17.35
N ASP A 417 5.22 16.92 18.30
CA ASP A 417 4.76 17.86 19.32
C ASP A 417 4.93 19.36 18.93
N GLY A 418 5.39 19.64 17.72
CA GLY A 418 5.72 21.00 17.27
C GLY A 418 7.22 21.31 17.28
N GLU A 419 8.03 20.54 18.00
CA GLU A 419 9.48 20.72 18.11
C GLU A 419 10.24 19.42 17.82
N ARG A 420 9.70 18.27 18.23
CA ARG A 420 10.33 16.95 18.13
C ARG A 420 9.43 15.97 17.38
N LEU A 421 10.03 15.07 16.65
CA LEU A 421 9.39 13.97 15.98
C LEU A 421 9.85 12.65 16.64
N ALA A 422 8.93 11.95 17.29
CA ALA A 422 9.12 10.57 17.69
C ALA A 422 8.72 9.61 16.56
N PHE A 423 9.43 8.52 16.42
CA PHE A 423 9.10 7.47 15.46
C PHE A 423 9.44 6.09 16.00
N ALA A 424 8.63 5.10 15.65
CA ALA A 424 8.87 3.70 15.98
C ALA A 424 8.52 2.81 14.80
N ASP A 425 9.28 1.73 14.60
CA ASP A 425 9.00 0.71 13.59
C ASP A 425 9.55 -0.65 14.01
N LEU A 426 9.19 -1.68 13.27
CA LEU A 426 9.70 -3.03 13.46
C LEU A 426 11.19 -3.12 13.11
N ALA A 427 11.95 -3.83 13.92
CA ALA A 427 13.30 -4.22 13.58
C ALA A 427 13.27 -5.53 12.78
N GLN A 428 13.22 -5.43 11.45
CA GLN A 428 13.01 -6.57 10.52
C GLN A 428 13.99 -7.74 10.65
N GLN A 429 15.17 -7.54 11.19
CA GLN A 429 16.23 -8.57 11.22
C GLN A 429 16.08 -9.59 12.34
N PHE A 430 15.12 -9.46 13.22
CA PHE A 430 15.01 -10.27 14.42
C PHE A 430 13.64 -10.92 14.53
N ASN A 431 13.55 -12.18 14.29
CA ASN A 431 12.46 -13.12 14.53
C ASN A 431 11.22 -12.56 15.30
N GLY A 432 10.67 -11.44 14.82
CA GLY A 432 9.31 -11.01 15.15
C GLY A 432 9.07 -10.31 16.50
N CYS A 433 10.10 -9.98 17.30
CA CYS A 433 9.87 -9.47 18.67
C CYS A 433 10.62 -8.18 19.02
N SER A 434 11.12 -7.44 18.06
CA SER A 434 11.85 -6.19 18.33
C SER A 434 11.28 -5.02 17.57
N PHE A 435 11.33 -3.87 18.18
CA PHE A 435 11.07 -2.60 17.55
C PHE A 435 12.21 -1.63 17.87
N PHE A 436 12.29 -0.54 17.15
CA PHE A 436 13.14 0.60 17.52
C PHE A 436 12.28 1.84 17.75
N LEU A 437 12.79 2.71 18.60
CA LEU A 437 12.21 4.01 18.92
C LEU A 437 13.28 5.06 18.71
N GLY A 438 12.95 6.12 17.97
CA GLY A 438 13.82 7.28 17.79
C GLY A 438 13.11 8.58 18.08
N VAL A 439 13.89 9.60 18.45
CA VAL A 439 13.44 10.99 18.58
C VAL A 439 14.42 11.86 17.84
N VAL A 440 13.88 12.76 17.02
CA VAL A 440 14.64 13.71 16.20
C VAL A 440 14.05 15.11 16.37
N SER A 441 14.92 16.13 16.41
CA SER A 441 14.55 17.54 16.45
C SER A 441 15.33 18.31 15.38
N ALA A 442 15.17 19.63 15.35
CA ALA A 442 15.97 20.51 14.50
C ALA A 442 17.49 20.44 14.79
N GLN A 443 17.89 19.90 15.94
CA GLN A 443 19.29 19.67 16.31
C GLN A 443 19.85 18.34 15.79
N GLY A 444 19.00 17.47 15.25
CA GLY A 444 19.34 16.14 14.73
C GLY A 444 18.74 15.02 15.59
N MET A 445 19.26 13.80 15.39
CA MET A 445 18.83 12.61 16.12
C MET A 445 19.24 12.70 17.59
N GLU A 446 18.28 12.85 18.49
CA GLU A 446 18.50 12.98 19.94
C GLU A 446 18.62 11.62 20.62
N TYR A 447 17.85 10.65 20.12
CA TYR A 447 17.83 9.30 20.65
C TYR A 447 17.50 8.28 19.56
N LEU A 448 18.11 7.12 19.66
CA LEU A 448 17.72 5.90 18.96
C LEU A 448 17.98 4.71 19.87
N GLY A 449 16.96 3.93 20.16
CA GLY A 449 17.02 2.73 20.95
C GLY A 449 16.36 1.55 20.26
N LYS A 450 16.89 0.36 20.55
CA LYS A 450 16.32 -0.92 20.13
C LYS A 450 15.75 -1.64 21.34
N TYR A 451 14.57 -2.22 21.16
CA TYR A 451 13.82 -2.88 22.22
C TYR A 451 13.53 -4.31 21.83
N LEU A 452 14.00 -5.24 22.65
CA LEU A 452 13.82 -6.67 22.45
C LEU A 452 12.80 -7.22 23.47
N HIS A 453 11.74 -7.81 22.95
CA HIS A 453 10.73 -8.47 23.78
C HIS A 453 11.27 -9.80 24.31
N ASN A 454 11.06 -10.10 25.61
CA ASN A 454 11.57 -11.32 26.25
C ASN A 454 10.78 -12.59 25.94
N GLN A 455 9.65 -12.48 25.22
CA GLN A 455 8.88 -13.67 24.87
C GLN A 455 9.57 -14.39 23.71
N ASP A 456 10.14 -15.56 24.04
CA ASP A 456 10.68 -16.48 23.05
C ASP A 456 9.51 -17.14 22.29
N LEU A 457 9.13 -16.51 21.18
CA LEU A 457 8.09 -17.01 20.30
C LEU A 457 8.62 -18.12 19.38
N ASP A 458 9.92 -18.36 19.32
CA ASP A 458 10.52 -19.45 18.56
C ASP A 458 10.12 -20.84 19.09
N GLY A 459 9.78 -20.95 20.37
CA GLY A 459 9.24 -22.17 20.98
C GLY A 459 7.80 -22.51 20.59
N ILE A 460 7.06 -21.58 20.03
CA ILE A 460 5.64 -21.72 19.67
C ILE A 460 5.44 -21.87 18.15
N ARG A 461 6.40 -22.42 17.46
CA ARG A 461 6.25 -22.74 16.03
C ARG A 461 5.24 -23.88 15.84
N PHE A 462 3.97 -23.55 15.87
CA PHE A 462 2.94 -24.40 15.28
C PHE A 462 2.85 -24.13 13.78
N ASN A 463 3.47 -25.03 13.00
CA ASN A 463 3.25 -25.18 11.55
C ASN A 463 2.99 -23.89 10.73
N SER A 464 4.07 -23.26 10.35
CA SER A 464 4.39 -22.77 9.00
C SER A 464 3.54 -21.72 8.27
N CYS A 465 2.50 -21.11 8.78
CA CYS A 465 1.67 -20.25 7.92
C CYS A 465 1.38 -18.83 8.42
N SER A 466 1.79 -18.45 9.60
CA SER A 466 1.61 -17.05 10.04
C SER A 466 2.75 -16.66 10.97
N PRO A 467 3.56 -15.69 10.60
CA PRO A 467 4.55 -15.11 11.49
C PRO A 467 3.85 -14.48 12.69
N VAL A 468 4.55 -14.41 13.82
CA VAL A 468 4.18 -13.50 14.89
C VAL A 468 4.43 -12.10 14.34
N GLU A 469 3.39 -11.33 14.20
CA GLU A 469 3.49 -9.94 13.81
C GLU A 469 3.46 -9.09 15.06
N ASN A 470 4.58 -8.44 15.35
CA ASN A 470 4.64 -7.33 16.30
C ASN A 470 4.69 -6.05 15.47
N ALA A 471 3.71 -5.19 15.63
CA ALA A 471 3.70 -3.91 14.95
C ALA A 471 3.55 -2.79 15.98
N PRO A 472 4.39 -1.76 15.98
CA PRO A 472 4.06 -0.51 16.63
C PRO A 472 2.76 0.03 16.04
N LEU A 473 1.76 0.28 16.91
CA LEU A 473 0.48 0.86 16.50
C LEU A 473 0.50 2.37 16.60
N ALA A 474 1.19 2.86 17.60
CA ALA A 474 1.32 4.29 17.87
C ALA A 474 2.59 4.58 18.66
N VAL A 475 3.14 5.76 18.44
CA VAL A 475 4.12 6.40 19.32
C VAL A 475 3.51 7.72 19.76
N ARG A 476 3.76 8.14 20.99
CA ARG A 476 3.25 9.41 21.53
C ARG A 476 4.34 10.10 22.36
N LEU A 477 4.59 11.32 22.02
CA LEU A 477 5.38 12.23 22.84
C LEU A 477 4.61 12.61 24.12
N PRO A 478 5.29 12.90 25.25
CA PRO A 478 4.59 13.36 26.44
C PRO A 478 3.91 14.69 26.16
N GLU A 479 2.63 14.82 26.56
CA GLU A 479 1.92 16.10 26.53
C GLU A 479 2.57 17.03 27.56
N ASP A 480 2.83 18.29 27.17
CA ASP A 480 3.28 19.32 28.10
C ASP A 480 2.18 19.59 29.14
N GLU A 481 2.48 19.40 30.44
CA GLU A 481 1.56 19.66 31.56
C GLU A 481 1.23 21.16 31.74
#